data_6f17a2d0f59cddf064c82f4a558d6fe9
#
_entry.id   6f17a2d0f59cddf064c82f4a558d6fe9
#
_cell.length_a   1.000
_cell.length_b   1.000
_cell.length_c   1.000
_cell.angle_alpha   90.00
_cell.angle_beta   90.00
_cell.angle_gamma   90.00
#
_symmetry.space_group_name_H-M   'P 1'
#
loop_
_entity.id
_entity.type
_entity.pdbx_description
1 polymer ?
#
loop_
_entity_poly.entity_id
_entity_poly.type
_entity_poly.pdbx_seq_one_letter_code
_entity_poly.pdbx_strand_id
1 'polypeptide(L)'
;PFKRITESISAVTEGYDDDYLHENTYTETMELSEAFNKMSGRMKTLDDSRNEFVSNVSHELKTPLTSMKVLADSLLLQEDAPVELYKEFMGDMSEEIERENKIINDLLSLVKMDKTANTMNIKSENMNELIEKILKRLRPIAATRNIELVYESFRPVTTEVDEMKISLAISNLVENAIKYNKENGWVHVSLNADHKNCYIEVADSGIGIPAEAQEHIFERFYRVDKSHSRE
;
A
#
# COMPACT_ATOMS: atom_id res chain seq x y z
N PRO A 1 -38.24 -23.95 -4.14
CA PRO A 1 -36.79 -23.71 -3.89
C PRO A 1 -36.16 -22.94 -5.07
N PHE A 2 -36.14 -23.51 -6.29
CA PHE A 2 -35.45 -22.92 -7.44
C PHE A 2 -35.91 -21.49 -7.79
N LYS A 3 -37.23 -21.19 -7.70
CA LYS A 3 -37.75 -19.84 -8.02
C LYS A 3 -37.20 -18.79 -7.06
N ARG A 4 -37.12 -19.08 -5.76
CA ARG A 4 -36.56 -18.16 -4.75
C ARG A 4 -35.06 -17.95 -4.96
N ILE A 5 -34.32 -19.01 -5.30
CA ILE A 5 -32.90 -18.92 -5.64
C ILE A 5 -32.69 -18.01 -6.85
N THR A 6 -33.52 -18.15 -7.89
CA THR A 6 -33.42 -17.32 -9.09
C THR A 6 -33.80 -15.85 -8.79
N GLU A 7 -34.80 -15.60 -7.97
CA GLU A 7 -35.22 -14.27 -7.55
C GLU A 7 -34.09 -13.57 -6.75
N SER A 8 -33.43 -14.27 -5.80
CA SER A 8 -32.30 -13.73 -5.06
C SER A 8 -31.07 -13.47 -5.94
N ILE A 9 -30.79 -14.36 -6.91
CA ILE A 9 -29.72 -14.13 -7.90
C ILE A 9 -30.01 -12.86 -8.72
N SER A 10 -31.26 -12.65 -9.13
CA SER A 10 -31.66 -11.45 -9.89
C SER A 10 -31.58 -10.17 -9.06
N ALA A 11 -31.93 -10.24 -7.77
CA ALA A 11 -31.83 -9.10 -6.86
C ALA A 11 -30.39 -8.63 -6.64
N VAL A 12 -29.41 -9.52 -6.62
CA VAL A 12 -27.99 -9.17 -6.52
C VAL A 12 -27.50 -8.38 -7.75
N THR A 13 -28.14 -8.52 -8.93
CA THR A 13 -27.80 -7.73 -10.13
C THR A 13 -28.33 -6.29 -10.05
N GLU A 14 -29.29 -6.01 -9.20
CA GLU A 14 -29.89 -4.67 -9.01
C GLU A 14 -29.33 -3.94 -7.76
N GLY A 15 -28.59 -4.63 -6.93
CA GLY A 15 -27.95 -4.15 -5.70
C GLY A 15 -27.81 -5.28 -4.70
N TYR A 16 -26.82 -5.20 -3.83
CA TYR A 16 -26.62 -6.24 -2.80
C TYR A 16 -27.74 -6.17 -1.78
N ASP A 17 -28.61 -7.19 -1.77
CA ASP A 17 -29.58 -7.38 -0.70
C ASP A 17 -28.88 -8.11 0.46
N ASP A 18 -29.05 -7.64 1.70
CA ASP A 18 -28.46 -8.28 2.90
C ASP A 18 -29.15 -9.60 3.29
N ASP A 19 -30.18 -10.01 2.52
CA ASP A 19 -30.90 -11.26 2.77
C ASP A 19 -30.09 -12.47 2.31
N TYR A 20 -29.52 -13.19 3.29
CA TYR A 20 -28.93 -14.50 3.04
C TYR A 20 -29.96 -15.50 2.56
N LEU A 21 -29.66 -16.21 1.49
CA LEU A 21 -30.50 -17.24 0.95
C LEU A 21 -30.49 -18.45 1.91
N HIS A 22 -31.66 -18.78 2.47
CA HIS A 22 -31.84 -19.97 3.32
C HIS A 22 -32.84 -20.92 2.68
N GLU A 23 -32.36 -21.96 2.02
CA GLU A 23 -33.20 -23.07 1.49
C GLU A 23 -32.76 -24.38 2.13
N ASN A 24 -33.64 -24.98 2.94
CA ASN A 24 -33.38 -26.19 3.72
C ASN A 24 -34.14 -27.43 3.20
N THR A 25 -34.60 -27.41 1.94
CA THR A 25 -35.52 -28.41 1.42
C THR A 25 -34.79 -29.66 0.91
N TYR A 26 -33.66 -29.48 0.24
CA TYR A 26 -32.81 -30.55 -0.30
C TYR A 26 -31.35 -30.23 -0.06
N THR A 27 -30.50 -31.27 0.10
CA THR A 27 -29.06 -31.11 0.33
C THR A 27 -28.40 -30.28 -0.77
N GLU A 28 -28.77 -30.53 -2.02
CA GLU A 28 -28.22 -29.81 -3.19
C GLU A 28 -28.62 -28.32 -3.20
N THR A 29 -29.83 -27.97 -2.72
CA THR A 29 -30.26 -26.58 -2.63
C THR A 29 -29.61 -25.86 -1.45
N MET A 30 -29.26 -26.56 -0.39
CA MET A 30 -28.47 -26.03 0.74
C MET A 30 -27.05 -25.68 0.29
N GLU A 31 -26.38 -26.65 -0.37
CA GLU A 31 -25.02 -26.43 -0.90
C GLU A 31 -24.96 -25.24 -1.91
N LEU A 32 -25.98 -25.16 -2.78
CA LEU A 32 -26.12 -24.05 -3.72
C LEU A 32 -26.32 -22.71 -3.00
N SER A 33 -27.17 -22.68 -1.99
CA SER A 33 -27.42 -21.46 -1.18
C SER A 33 -26.16 -21.01 -0.43
N GLU A 34 -25.42 -21.95 0.15
CA GLU A 34 -24.13 -21.66 0.81
C GLU A 34 -23.08 -21.10 -0.18
N ALA A 35 -22.93 -21.74 -1.33
CA ALA A 35 -22.02 -21.30 -2.37
C ALA A 35 -22.38 -19.88 -2.88
N PHE A 36 -23.67 -19.63 -3.08
CA PHE A 36 -24.18 -18.31 -3.49
C PHE A 36 -23.93 -17.25 -2.43
N ASN A 37 -24.27 -17.51 -1.16
CA ASN A 37 -24.05 -16.58 -0.05
C ASN A 37 -22.55 -16.23 0.11
N LYS A 38 -21.68 -17.24 -0.03
CA LYS A 38 -20.23 -17.04 -0.02
C LYS A 38 -19.74 -16.18 -1.17
N MET A 39 -20.31 -16.37 -2.37
CA MET A 39 -19.97 -15.56 -3.55
C MET A 39 -20.48 -14.12 -3.37
N SER A 40 -21.74 -13.94 -2.96
CA SER A 40 -22.34 -12.62 -2.70
C SER A 40 -21.56 -11.85 -1.63
N GLY A 41 -21.22 -12.50 -0.52
CA GLY A 41 -20.41 -11.89 0.53
C GLY A 41 -19.04 -11.44 0.03
N ARG A 42 -18.38 -12.25 -0.82
CA ARG A 42 -17.11 -11.86 -1.45
C ARG A 42 -17.25 -10.67 -2.40
N MET A 43 -18.32 -10.65 -3.19
CA MET A 43 -18.58 -9.53 -4.11
C MET A 43 -18.83 -8.25 -3.32
N LYS A 44 -19.63 -8.29 -2.26
CA LYS A 44 -19.88 -7.13 -1.37
C LYS A 44 -18.56 -6.61 -0.77
N THR A 45 -17.75 -7.49 -0.22
CA THR A 45 -16.44 -7.11 0.34
C THR A 45 -15.53 -6.46 -0.71
N LEU A 46 -15.56 -6.97 -1.96
CA LEU A 46 -14.78 -6.38 -3.06
C LEU A 46 -15.29 -5.00 -3.45
N ASP A 47 -16.60 -4.80 -3.52
CA ASP A 47 -17.21 -3.50 -3.83
C ASP A 47 -16.98 -2.48 -2.71
N ASP A 48 -17.13 -2.88 -1.46
CA ASP A 48 -16.85 -2.03 -0.30
C ASP A 48 -15.38 -1.59 -0.31
N SER A 49 -14.46 -2.53 -0.53
CA SER A 49 -13.02 -2.26 -0.65
C SER A 49 -12.71 -1.34 -1.83
N ARG A 50 -13.41 -1.51 -2.98
CA ARG A 50 -13.25 -0.63 -4.15
C ARG A 50 -13.74 0.79 -3.87
N ASN A 51 -14.91 0.92 -3.22
CA ASN A 51 -15.50 2.22 -2.89
C ASN A 51 -14.64 2.96 -1.88
N GLU A 52 -14.15 2.26 -0.86
CA GLU A 52 -13.18 2.79 0.10
C GLU A 52 -11.88 3.22 -0.58
N PHE A 53 -11.35 2.41 -1.50
CA PHE A 53 -10.19 2.77 -2.31
C PHE A 53 -10.41 4.09 -3.06
N VAL A 54 -11.52 4.22 -3.81
CA VAL A 54 -11.84 5.44 -4.57
C VAL A 54 -11.99 6.65 -3.65
N SER A 55 -12.65 6.49 -2.51
CA SER A 55 -12.81 7.55 -1.51
C SER A 55 -11.47 8.01 -0.95
N ASN A 56 -10.63 7.06 -0.52
CA ASN A 56 -9.32 7.35 0.06
C ASN A 56 -8.39 8.03 -0.96
N VAL A 57 -8.35 7.53 -2.21
CA VAL A 57 -7.61 8.15 -3.31
C VAL A 57 -8.07 9.60 -3.53
N SER A 58 -9.39 9.82 -3.57
CA SER A 58 -9.95 11.16 -3.78
C SER A 58 -9.55 12.13 -2.65
N HIS A 59 -9.51 11.65 -1.42
CA HIS A 59 -9.08 12.44 -0.27
C HIS A 59 -7.58 12.73 -0.29
N GLU A 60 -6.74 11.73 -0.57
CA GLU A 60 -5.28 11.88 -0.62
C GLU A 60 -4.84 12.80 -1.77
N LEU A 61 -5.54 12.83 -2.91
CA LEU A 61 -5.28 13.75 -4.01
C LEU A 61 -5.84 15.16 -3.78
N LYS A 62 -6.96 15.28 -3.08
CA LYS A 62 -7.59 16.60 -2.85
C LYS A 62 -6.79 17.48 -1.88
N THR A 63 -6.13 16.90 -0.89
CA THR A 63 -5.39 17.63 0.13
C THR A 63 -4.22 18.43 -0.47
N PRO A 64 -3.27 17.84 -1.23
CA PRO A 64 -2.17 18.57 -1.84
C PRO A 64 -2.66 19.58 -2.88
N LEU A 65 -3.67 19.24 -3.69
CA LEU A 65 -4.26 20.18 -4.65
C LEU A 65 -4.85 21.41 -3.95
N THR A 66 -5.49 21.23 -2.79
CA THR A 66 -6.03 22.34 -2.01
C THR A 66 -4.90 23.19 -1.43
N SER A 67 -3.83 22.59 -0.95
CA SER A 67 -2.64 23.26 -0.43
C SER A 67 -1.98 24.13 -1.53
N MET A 68 -1.71 23.53 -2.70
CA MET A 68 -1.18 24.27 -3.85
C MET A 68 -2.07 25.43 -4.27
N LYS A 69 -3.39 25.23 -4.28
CA LYS A 69 -4.34 26.29 -4.60
C LYS A 69 -4.27 27.45 -3.60
N VAL A 70 -4.23 27.16 -2.30
CA VAL A 70 -4.11 28.19 -1.25
C VAL A 70 -2.81 28.98 -1.39
N LEU A 71 -1.70 28.30 -1.68
CA LEU A 71 -0.41 28.94 -1.94
C LEU A 71 -0.49 29.88 -3.16
N ALA A 72 -1.05 29.39 -4.27
CA ALA A 72 -1.23 30.18 -5.49
C ALA A 72 -2.15 31.39 -5.27
N ASP A 73 -3.31 31.20 -4.64
CA ASP A 73 -4.26 32.27 -4.34
C ASP A 73 -3.63 33.32 -3.40
N SER A 74 -2.82 32.89 -2.43
CA SER A 74 -2.08 33.81 -1.53
C SER A 74 -1.07 34.68 -2.27
N LEU A 75 -0.37 34.12 -3.26
CA LEU A 75 0.55 34.87 -4.10
C LEU A 75 -0.17 35.89 -4.99
N LEU A 76 -1.30 35.51 -5.57
CA LEU A 76 -2.08 36.36 -6.46
C LEU A 76 -2.71 37.57 -5.74
N LEU A 77 -2.92 37.49 -4.44
CA LEU A 77 -3.48 38.55 -3.60
C LEU A 77 -2.42 39.58 -3.17
N GLN A 78 -1.14 39.32 -3.37
CA GLN A 78 -0.04 40.20 -2.99
C GLN A 78 0.47 41.00 -4.21
N GLU A 79 0.10 42.28 -4.31
CA GLU A 79 0.45 43.13 -5.44
C GLU A 79 1.98 43.51 -5.51
N ASP A 80 2.69 43.51 -4.35
CA ASP A 80 4.11 43.92 -4.25
C ASP A 80 4.94 42.91 -3.44
N ALA A 81 4.74 41.61 -3.63
CA ALA A 81 5.52 40.60 -2.90
C ALA A 81 7.00 40.59 -3.35
N PRO A 82 7.95 40.48 -2.42
CA PRO A 82 9.37 40.30 -2.75
C PRO A 82 9.60 39.04 -3.61
N VAL A 83 10.61 39.13 -4.50
CA VAL A 83 10.95 38.00 -5.39
C VAL A 83 11.33 36.75 -4.59
N GLU A 84 11.90 36.90 -3.41
CA GLU A 84 12.27 35.84 -2.48
C GLU A 84 11.04 35.07 -2.04
N LEU A 85 9.94 35.74 -1.74
CA LEU A 85 8.67 35.12 -1.35
C LEU A 85 8.08 34.33 -2.49
N TYR A 86 8.12 34.85 -3.74
CA TYR A 86 7.69 34.04 -4.90
C TYR A 86 8.51 32.78 -5.07
N LYS A 87 9.82 32.81 -4.84
CA LYS A 87 10.68 31.63 -4.94
C LYS A 87 10.37 30.61 -3.87
N GLU A 88 10.10 31.04 -2.64
CA GLU A 88 9.72 30.19 -1.52
C GLU A 88 8.40 29.45 -1.84
N PHE A 89 7.35 30.18 -2.19
CA PHE A 89 6.05 29.58 -2.55
C PHE A 89 6.13 28.65 -3.76
N MET A 90 6.92 29.00 -4.78
CA MET A 90 7.13 28.14 -5.94
C MET A 90 7.92 26.87 -5.56
N GLY A 91 8.82 26.96 -4.59
CA GLY A 91 9.51 25.83 -3.98
C GLY A 91 8.51 24.88 -3.30
N ASP A 92 7.68 25.41 -2.41
CA ASP A 92 6.66 24.64 -1.69
C ASP A 92 5.67 23.98 -2.65
N MET A 93 5.24 24.69 -3.68
CA MET A 93 4.37 24.11 -4.73
C MET A 93 5.07 22.99 -5.49
N SER A 94 6.35 23.13 -5.78
CA SER A 94 7.14 22.09 -6.47
C SER A 94 7.26 20.83 -5.62
N GLU A 95 7.50 20.98 -4.32
CA GLU A 95 7.54 19.84 -3.38
C GLU A 95 6.19 19.13 -3.29
N GLU A 96 5.09 19.89 -3.28
CA GLU A 96 3.74 19.31 -3.24
C GLU A 96 3.38 18.57 -4.53
N ILE A 97 3.83 19.09 -5.70
CA ILE A 97 3.69 18.40 -6.99
C ILE A 97 4.49 17.09 -7.01
N GLU A 98 5.69 17.06 -6.46
CA GLU A 98 6.49 15.83 -6.36
C GLU A 98 5.83 14.81 -5.44
N ARG A 99 5.25 15.25 -4.33
CA ARG A 99 4.46 14.41 -3.42
C ARG A 99 3.26 13.79 -4.14
N GLU A 100 2.50 14.61 -4.90
CA GLU A 100 1.35 14.16 -5.70
C GLU A 100 1.76 13.11 -6.74
N ASN A 101 2.83 13.36 -7.46
CA ASN A 101 3.37 12.41 -8.45
C ASN A 101 3.75 11.08 -7.80
N LYS A 102 4.29 11.08 -6.59
CA LYS A 102 4.59 9.85 -5.84
C LYS A 102 3.32 9.08 -5.52
N ILE A 103 2.27 9.74 -5.01
CA ILE A 103 0.98 9.13 -4.71
C ILE A 103 0.38 8.50 -5.98
N ILE A 104 0.38 9.22 -7.10
CA ILE A 104 -0.14 8.72 -8.38
C ILE A 104 0.63 7.47 -8.84
N ASN A 105 1.95 7.47 -8.75
CA ASN A 105 2.78 6.33 -9.14
C ASN A 105 2.56 5.11 -8.24
N ASP A 106 2.37 5.31 -6.94
CA ASP A 106 2.06 4.26 -5.98
C ASP A 106 0.68 3.63 -6.31
N LEU A 107 -0.32 4.46 -6.62
CA LEU A 107 -1.65 4.02 -7.06
C LEU A 107 -1.61 3.25 -8.38
N LEU A 108 -0.88 3.74 -9.38
CA LEU A 108 -0.71 3.04 -10.66
C LEU A 108 -0.02 1.69 -10.47
N SER A 109 0.92 1.60 -9.56
CA SER A 109 1.60 0.35 -9.20
C SER A 109 0.62 -0.65 -8.57
N LEU A 110 -0.24 -0.21 -7.65
CA LEU A 110 -1.30 -1.04 -7.07
C LEU A 110 -2.27 -1.57 -8.13
N VAL A 111 -2.75 -0.70 -9.03
CA VAL A 111 -3.68 -1.10 -10.10
C VAL A 111 -3.04 -2.10 -11.08
N LYS A 112 -1.75 -1.93 -11.40
CA LYS A 112 -1.00 -2.87 -12.23
C LYS A 112 -0.85 -4.22 -11.52
N MET A 113 -0.57 -4.23 -10.23
CA MET A 113 -0.45 -5.46 -9.44
C MET A 113 -1.78 -6.23 -9.37
N ASP A 114 -2.90 -5.55 -9.20
CA ASP A 114 -4.23 -6.19 -9.20
C ASP A 114 -4.55 -6.83 -10.56
N LYS A 115 -4.24 -6.17 -11.67
CA LYS A 115 -4.42 -6.74 -13.02
C LYS A 115 -3.51 -7.94 -13.31
N THR A 116 -2.31 -7.95 -12.74
CA THR A 116 -1.31 -9.02 -12.90
C THR A 116 -1.33 -10.03 -11.76
N ALA A 117 -2.31 -9.94 -10.85
CA ALA A 117 -2.45 -10.89 -9.74
C ALA A 117 -2.52 -12.36 -10.22
N ASN A 118 -3.11 -12.59 -11.40
CA ASN A 118 -3.23 -13.92 -12.01
C ASN A 118 -2.02 -14.33 -12.87
N THR A 119 -1.05 -13.44 -13.12
CA THR A 119 0.15 -13.73 -13.91
C THR A 119 1.38 -13.39 -13.11
N MET A 120 1.92 -14.37 -12.38
CA MET A 120 3.22 -14.24 -11.74
C MET A 120 4.33 -14.61 -12.72
N ASN A 121 5.31 -13.74 -12.90
CA ASN A 121 6.53 -14.05 -13.66
C ASN A 121 7.58 -14.63 -12.71
N ILE A 122 7.34 -15.88 -12.31
CA ILE A 122 8.22 -16.58 -11.36
C ILE A 122 9.48 -17.04 -12.07
N LYS A 123 10.63 -16.64 -11.53
CA LYS A 123 11.97 -17.03 -11.99
C LYS A 123 12.85 -17.36 -10.79
N SER A 124 13.91 -18.09 -11.07
CA SER A 124 14.95 -18.38 -10.08
C SER A 124 15.83 -17.15 -9.92
N GLU A 125 15.74 -16.48 -8.78
CA GLU A 125 16.43 -15.22 -8.50
C GLU A 125 17.39 -15.37 -7.30
N ASN A 126 18.54 -14.69 -7.40
CA ASN A 126 19.49 -14.58 -6.29
C ASN A 126 19.05 -13.48 -5.34
N MET A 127 18.51 -13.86 -4.18
CA MET A 127 17.96 -12.93 -3.21
C MET A 127 19.01 -12.00 -2.59
N ASN A 128 20.24 -12.44 -2.46
CA ASN A 128 21.34 -11.61 -1.94
C ASN A 128 21.60 -10.42 -2.87
N GLU A 129 21.74 -10.69 -4.17
CA GLU A 129 21.96 -9.63 -5.16
C GLU A 129 20.76 -8.70 -5.28
N LEU A 130 19.55 -9.24 -5.21
CA LEU A 130 18.32 -8.47 -5.27
C LEU A 130 18.21 -7.50 -4.09
N ILE A 131 18.41 -7.98 -2.87
CA ILE A 131 18.38 -7.15 -1.67
C ILE A 131 19.48 -6.09 -1.73
N GLU A 132 20.70 -6.45 -2.10
CA GLU A 132 21.79 -5.48 -2.24
C GLU A 132 21.49 -4.37 -3.24
N LYS A 133 20.89 -4.69 -4.39
CA LYS A 133 20.45 -3.67 -5.38
C LYS A 133 19.44 -2.70 -4.76
N ILE A 134 18.48 -3.21 -3.98
CA ILE A 134 17.48 -2.39 -3.31
C ILE A 134 18.15 -1.47 -2.28
N LEU A 135 18.97 -2.03 -1.41
CA LEU A 135 19.66 -1.28 -0.35
C LEU A 135 20.63 -0.23 -0.90
N LYS A 136 21.32 -0.54 -1.99
CA LYS A 136 22.20 0.44 -2.68
C LYS A 136 21.44 1.69 -3.11
N ARG A 137 20.19 1.54 -3.54
CA ARG A 137 19.31 2.67 -3.90
C ARG A 137 18.82 3.46 -2.69
N LEU A 138 18.60 2.79 -1.55
CA LEU A 138 18.04 3.39 -0.34
C LEU A 138 19.10 3.97 0.60
N ARG A 139 20.35 3.55 0.50
CA ARG A 139 21.46 4.10 1.32
C ARG A 139 21.60 5.62 1.29
N PRO A 140 21.50 6.31 0.12
CA PRO A 140 21.55 7.77 0.12
C PRO A 140 20.41 8.41 0.94
N ILE A 141 19.21 7.83 0.89
CA ILE A 141 18.04 8.32 1.64
C ILE A 141 18.24 8.09 3.14
N ALA A 142 18.76 6.93 3.56
CA ALA A 142 19.10 6.66 4.95
C ALA A 142 20.18 7.62 5.47
N ALA A 143 21.19 7.91 4.63
CA ALA A 143 22.31 8.81 4.99
C ALA A 143 21.85 10.26 5.25
N THR A 144 20.83 10.78 4.56
CA THR A 144 20.29 12.13 4.82
C THR A 144 19.71 12.29 6.23
N ARG A 145 19.35 11.19 6.89
CA ARG A 145 18.80 11.14 8.25
C ARG A 145 19.76 10.51 9.26
N ASN A 146 21.04 10.30 8.88
CA ASN A 146 22.06 9.62 9.67
C ASN A 146 21.60 8.23 10.17
N ILE A 147 20.84 7.49 9.36
CA ILE A 147 20.36 6.14 9.68
C ILE A 147 21.37 5.13 9.17
N GLU A 148 21.86 4.27 10.05
CA GLU A 148 22.73 3.16 9.70
C GLU A 148 21.93 2.04 9.03
N LEU A 149 22.27 1.68 7.78
CA LEU A 149 21.61 0.61 7.03
C LEU A 149 22.53 -0.61 6.94
N VAL A 150 22.24 -1.62 7.75
CA VAL A 150 23.01 -2.87 7.86
C VAL A 150 22.33 -3.98 7.08
N TYR A 151 23.10 -4.77 6.33
CA TYR A 151 22.64 -5.98 5.67
C TYR A 151 23.44 -7.19 6.15
N GLU A 152 22.75 -8.24 6.52
CA GLU A 152 23.35 -9.47 6.99
C GLU A 152 22.76 -10.69 6.25
N SER A 153 23.63 -11.53 5.74
CA SER A 153 23.24 -12.79 5.11
C SER A 153 24.31 -13.85 5.39
N PHE A 154 23.88 -15.00 5.88
CA PHE A 154 24.79 -16.07 6.27
C PHE A 154 25.18 -16.98 5.11
N ARG A 155 24.42 -16.97 4.02
CA ARG A 155 24.67 -17.82 2.85
C ARG A 155 23.99 -17.27 1.60
N PRO A 156 24.45 -17.65 0.40
CA PRO A 156 23.70 -17.38 -0.84
C PRO A 156 22.34 -18.07 -0.80
N VAL A 157 21.29 -17.33 -1.16
CA VAL A 157 19.91 -17.81 -1.22
C VAL A 157 19.37 -17.58 -2.61
N THR A 158 18.96 -18.66 -3.29
CA THR A 158 18.27 -18.60 -4.57
C THR A 158 16.88 -19.19 -4.39
N THR A 159 15.85 -18.48 -4.86
CA THR A 159 14.45 -18.92 -4.74
C THR A 159 13.63 -18.51 -5.96
N GLU A 160 12.51 -19.20 -6.18
CA GLU A 160 11.59 -18.92 -7.27
C GLU A 160 10.61 -17.83 -6.86
N VAL A 161 10.77 -16.64 -7.42
CA VAL A 161 9.96 -15.45 -7.09
C VAL A 161 9.69 -14.60 -8.33
N ASP A 162 8.70 -13.73 -8.22
CA ASP A 162 8.52 -12.61 -9.13
C ASP A 162 9.39 -11.45 -8.65
N GLU A 163 10.51 -11.20 -9.35
CA GLU A 163 11.51 -10.18 -9.00
C GLU A 163 10.88 -8.81 -8.75
N MET A 164 9.92 -8.40 -9.60
CA MET A 164 9.29 -7.08 -9.49
C MET A 164 8.46 -6.98 -8.21
N LYS A 165 7.64 -8.00 -7.93
CA LYS A 165 6.74 -7.98 -6.77
C LYS A 165 7.51 -8.07 -5.46
N ILE A 166 8.50 -8.95 -5.37
CA ILE A 166 9.30 -9.08 -4.14
C ILE A 166 10.19 -7.87 -3.92
N SER A 167 10.76 -7.27 -5.00
CA SER A 167 11.54 -6.03 -4.90
C SER A 167 10.71 -4.88 -4.36
N LEU A 168 9.45 -4.75 -4.82
CA LEU A 168 8.55 -3.72 -4.33
C LEU A 168 8.22 -3.94 -2.85
N ALA A 169 7.93 -5.17 -2.44
CA ALA A 169 7.63 -5.49 -1.05
C ALA A 169 8.82 -5.16 -0.12
N ILE A 170 10.03 -5.58 -0.48
CA ILE A 170 11.24 -5.30 0.31
C ILE A 170 11.53 -3.80 0.33
N SER A 171 11.42 -3.11 -0.81
CA SER A 171 11.63 -1.66 -0.89
C SER A 171 10.69 -0.91 0.05
N ASN A 172 9.39 -1.25 0.04
CA ASN A 172 8.40 -0.61 0.89
C ASN A 172 8.69 -0.81 2.39
N LEU A 173 9.10 -2.03 2.78
CA LEU A 173 9.46 -2.30 4.17
C LEU A 173 10.69 -1.48 4.61
N VAL A 174 11.73 -1.44 3.79
CA VAL A 174 12.96 -0.70 4.12
C VAL A 174 12.72 0.81 4.06
N GLU A 175 11.95 1.31 3.08
CA GLU A 175 11.56 2.73 3.01
C GLU A 175 10.75 3.14 4.25
N ASN A 176 9.82 2.33 4.72
CA ASN A 176 9.07 2.57 5.94
C ASN A 176 9.99 2.56 7.18
N ALA A 177 10.90 1.59 7.26
CA ALA A 177 11.89 1.50 8.35
C ALA A 177 12.80 2.75 8.40
N ILE A 178 13.16 3.34 7.27
CA ILE A 178 13.92 4.60 7.19
C ILE A 178 13.01 5.79 7.54
N LYS A 179 11.81 5.86 6.97
CA LYS A 179 10.89 6.98 7.11
C LYS A 179 10.42 7.19 8.56
N TYR A 180 10.09 6.12 9.24
CA TYR A 180 9.57 6.14 10.62
C TYR A 180 10.65 5.91 11.67
N ASN A 181 11.91 6.02 11.27
CA ASN A 181 13.05 5.90 12.19
C ASN A 181 13.30 7.20 12.95
N LYS A 182 14.07 7.08 14.02
CA LYS A 182 14.65 8.21 14.76
C LYS A 182 15.91 8.68 14.07
N GLU A 183 16.29 9.94 14.26
CA GLU A 183 17.62 10.43 13.87
C GLU A 183 18.72 9.61 14.54
N ASN A 184 19.79 9.32 13.80
CA ASN A 184 20.89 8.47 14.24
C ASN A 184 20.44 7.04 14.63
N GLY A 185 19.33 6.57 14.07
CA GLY A 185 18.84 5.21 14.26
C GLY A 185 19.52 4.21 13.33
N TRP A 186 18.99 3.00 13.33
CA TRP A 186 19.47 1.93 12.47
C TRP A 186 18.32 1.17 11.81
N VAL A 187 18.60 0.58 10.66
CA VAL A 187 17.76 -0.40 9.97
C VAL A 187 18.61 -1.62 9.67
N HIS A 188 18.18 -2.77 10.12
CA HIS A 188 18.86 -4.04 9.91
C HIS A 188 18.00 -4.94 9.01
N VAL A 189 18.57 -5.31 7.88
CA VAL A 189 17.93 -6.23 6.92
C VAL A 189 18.69 -7.55 6.99
N SER A 190 18.00 -8.64 7.32
CA SER A 190 18.60 -9.96 7.34
C SER A 190 17.94 -10.90 6.34
N LEU A 191 18.77 -11.75 5.72
CA LEU A 191 18.33 -12.80 4.82
C LEU A 191 18.77 -14.15 5.37
N ASN A 192 17.81 -15.04 5.58
CA ASN A 192 18.05 -16.42 5.96
C ASN A 192 17.14 -17.37 5.18
N ALA A 193 17.47 -18.65 5.13
CA ALA A 193 16.65 -19.67 4.52
C ALA A 193 16.80 -21.00 5.24
N ASP A 194 15.76 -21.78 5.28
CA ASP A 194 15.77 -23.19 5.65
C ASP A 194 15.50 -24.08 4.41
N HIS A 195 15.13 -25.33 4.63
CA HIS A 195 14.85 -26.29 3.56
C HIS A 195 13.55 -26.00 2.78
N LYS A 196 12.68 -25.13 3.31
CA LYS A 196 11.34 -24.87 2.77
C LYS A 196 11.09 -23.39 2.53
N ASN A 197 11.68 -22.51 3.32
CA ASN A 197 11.32 -21.10 3.38
C ASN A 197 12.57 -20.22 3.25
N CYS A 198 12.35 -19.07 2.62
CA CYS A 198 13.27 -17.93 2.63
C CYS A 198 12.68 -16.87 3.56
N TYR A 199 13.49 -16.38 4.49
CA TYR A 199 13.13 -15.38 5.49
C TYR A 199 13.89 -14.09 5.22
N ILE A 200 13.12 -13.01 5.05
CA ILE A 200 13.66 -11.66 4.95
C ILE A 200 13.07 -10.89 6.13
N GLU A 201 13.94 -10.42 6.99
CA GLU A 201 13.55 -9.64 8.16
C GLU A 201 14.09 -8.21 8.01
N VAL A 202 13.23 -7.23 8.30
CA VAL A 202 13.59 -5.82 8.36
C VAL A 202 13.26 -5.33 9.75
N ALA A 203 14.29 -5.03 10.53
CA ALA A 203 14.17 -4.48 11.86
C ALA A 203 14.68 -3.04 11.88
N ASP A 204 14.04 -2.19 12.68
CA ASP A 204 14.40 -0.78 12.81
C ASP A 204 14.35 -0.32 14.27
N SER A 205 15.00 0.83 14.52
CA SER A 205 15.02 1.48 15.83
C SER A 205 14.00 2.62 15.95
N GLY A 206 13.01 2.67 15.05
CA GLY A 206 12.07 3.75 14.91
C GLY A 206 11.06 3.89 16.04
N ILE A 207 9.93 4.53 15.70
CA ILE A 207 8.86 4.81 16.66
C ILE A 207 8.02 3.57 17.03
N GLY A 208 8.17 2.48 16.27
CA GLY A 208 7.38 1.27 16.42
C GLY A 208 5.93 1.43 15.96
N ILE A 209 5.16 0.34 16.08
CA ILE A 209 3.74 0.28 15.70
C ILE A 209 2.92 -0.04 16.94
N PRO A 210 1.95 0.83 17.33
CA PRO A 210 1.06 0.57 18.45
C PRO A 210 0.33 -0.78 18.28
N ALA A 211 0.11 -1.48 19.40
CA ALA A 211 -0.51 -2.82 19.36
C ALA A 211 -1.88 -2.81 18.67
N GLU A 212 -2.67 -1.76 18.89
CA GLU A 212 -4.00 -1.58 18.29
C GLU A 212 -3.95 -1.41 16.77
N ALA A 213 -2.85 -0.89 16.23
CA ALA A 213 -2.67 -0.66 14.80
C ALA A 213 -2.14 -1.90 14.06
N GLN A 214 -1.52 -2.85 14.77
CA GLN A 214 -0.82 -3.98 14.13
C GLN A 214 -1.75 -4.89 13.32
N GLU A 215 -3.01 -5.01 13.70
CA GLU A 215 -4.00 -5.81 12.96
C GLU A 215 -4.40 -5.13 11.63
N HIS A 216 -4.23 -3.81 11.51
CA HIS A 216 -4.68 -3.00 10.39
C HIS A 216 -3.56 -2.56 9.43
N ILE A 217 -2.28 -2.75 9.78
CA ILE A 217 -1.14 -2.25 8.98
C ILE A 217 -1.07 -2.79 7.54
N PHE A 218 -1.76 -3.89 7.25
CA PHE A 218 -1.86 -4.47 5.91
C PHE A 218 -3.11 -4.02 5.15
N GLU A 219 -3.98 -3.24 5.78
CA GLU A 219 -5.13 -2.64 5.11
C GLU A 219 -4.66 -1.53 4.18
N ARG A 220 -5.30 -1.42 3.02
CA ARG A 220 -4.96 -0.38 2.05
C ARG A 220 -5.27 0.99 2.63
N PHE A 221 -4.35 1.94 2.52
CA PHE A 221 -4.46 3.33 3.01
C PHE A 221 -4.55 3.47 4.54
N TYR A 222 -4.39 2.40 5.29
CA TYR A 222 -4.33 2.52 6.74
C TYR A 222 -3.08 3.29 7.17
N ARG A 223 -3.25 4.23 8.08
CA ARG A 223 -2.16 5.03 8.71
C ARG A 223 -2.47 5.19 10.19
N VAL A 224 -1.46 4.97 11.02
CA VAL A 224 -1.58 5.05 12.49
C VAL A 224 -1.95 6.47 12.94
N ASP A 225 -1.42 7.50 12.27
CA ASP A 225 -1.72 8.91 12.57
C ASP A 225 -2.09 9.68 11.31
N LYS A 226 -3.32 10.20 11.28
CA LYS A 226 -3.75 11.17 10.26
C LYS A 226 -3.17 12.58 10.48
N SER A 227 -2.54 12.84 11.64
CA SER A 227 -2.07 14.15 12.07
C SER A 227 -0.60 14.46 11.75
N HIS A 228 0.25 13.47 11.47
CA HIS A 228 1.68 13.64 11.17
C HIS A 228 2.02 13.75 9.67
N SER A 229 1.09 14.22 8.85
CA SER A 229 1.36 14.49 7.43
C SER A 229 1.99 15.87 7.17
N ARG A 230 2.54 16.53 8.19
CA ARG A 230 3.13 17.89 8.09
C ARG A 230 4.62 17.97 8.43
N GLU A 231 5.34 16.84 8.38
CA GLU A 231 6.82 16.85 8.45
C GLU A 231 7.44 16.20 7.23
#